data_d86e3f01f904950ac044f4764cb8ffb7
#
_entry.id   d86e3f01f904950ac044f4764cb8ffb7
#
_cell.length_a   1.000
_cell.length_b   1.000
_cell.length_c   1.000
_cell.angle_alpha   90.00
_cell.angle_beta   90.00
_cell.angle_gamma   90.00
#
_symmetry.space_group_name_H-M   'P 1'
#
loop_
_entity.id
_entity.type
_entity.pdbx_description
1 polymer ?
#
loop_
_entity_poly.entity_id
_entity_poly.type
_entity_poly.pdbx_seq_one_letter_code
_entity_poly.pdbx_strand_id
1 'polypeptide(L)'
;MTDRTAAELAQDFTAMGHSIALITDVIAGNAMAGDLAADRQGCVDRNTQHLELMKAKSDWGSESMTATTNAITAGNGYTAS
;
A
#
# COMPACT_ATOMS: atom_id res chain seq x y z
N MET A 1 18.60 12.12 12.33
CA MET A 1 18.33 11.23 11.19
C MET A 1 18.35 12.03 9.91
N THR A 2 19.00 11.53 8.89
CA THR A 2 19.07 12.20 7.59
C THR A 2 17.82 11.92 6.80
N ASP A 3 17.20 12.94 6.25
CA ASP A 3 16.05 12.77 5.38
C ASP A 3 16.44 12.02 4.11
N ARG A 4 15.49 11.33 3.52
CA ARG A 4 15.71 10.64 2.25
C ARG A 4 15.99 11.67 1.15
N THR A 5 16.81 11.27 0.18
CA THR A 5 17.05 12.11 -1.00
C THR A 5 15.79 12.17 -1.86
N ALA A 6 15.76 13.15 -2.79
CA ALA A 6 14.65 13.25 -3.74
C ALA A 6 14.47 11.96 -4.54
N ALA A 7 15.57 11.32 -4.93
CA ALA A 7 15.50 10.05 -5.66
C ALA A 7 14.92 8.93 -4.81
N GLU A 8 15.31 8.84 -3.53
CA GLU A 8 14.78 7.85 -2.60
C GLU A 8 13.30 8.08 -2.34
N LEU A 9 12.87 9.33 -2.17
CA LEU A 9 11.45 9.67 -2.01
C LEU A 9 10.64 9.26 -3.24
N ALA A 10 11.16 9.50 -4.44
CA ALA A 10 10.47 9.13 -5.67
C ALA A 10 10.33 7.60 -5.79
N GLN A 11 11.38 6.85 -5.44
CA GLN A 11 11.33 5.38 -5.43
C GLN A 11 10.32 4.86 -4.42
N ASP A 12 10.31 5.42 -3.22
CA ASP A 12 9.38 5.02 -2.16
C ASP A 12 7.95 5.35 -2.54
N PHE A 13 7.72 6.50 -3.17
CA PHE A 13 6.39 6.89 -3.65
C PHE A 13 5.89 5.93 -4.72
N THR A 14 6.77 5.52 -5.64
CA THR A 14 6.44 4.52 -6.67
C THR A 14 6.10 3.18 -6.04
N ALA A 15 6.88 2.75 -5.05
CA ALA A 15 6.61 1.49 -4.33
C ALA A 15 5.26 1.52 -3.62
N MET A 16 4.90 2.66 -3.01
CA MET A 16 3.58 2.84 -2.41
C MET A 16 2.47 2.72 -3.46
N GLY A 17 2.68 3.30 -4.64
CA GLY A 17 1.73 3.20 -5.75
C GLY A 17 1.48 1.76 -6.16
N HIS A 18 2.52 0.94 -6.19
CA HIS A 18 2.38 -0.50 -6.48
C HIS A 18 1.57 -1.21 -5.40
N SER A 19 1.82 -0.91 -4.13
CA SER A 19 1.05 -1.50 -3.02
C SER A 19 -0.41 -1.08 -3.06
N ILE A 20 -0.69 0.18 -3.37
CA ILE A 20 -2.06 0.69 -3.53
C ILE A 20 -2.77 -0.06 -4.67
N ALA A 21 -2.10 -0.24 -5.80
CA ALA A 21 -2.66 -0.96 -6.95
C ALA A 21 -2.97 -2.41 -6.62
N LEU A 22 -2.06 -3.10 -5.90
CA LEU A 22 -2.27 -4.49 -5.50
C LEU A 22 -3.49 -4.62 -4.58
N ILE A 23 -3.60 -3.76 -3.56
CA ILE A 23 -4.74 -3.77 -2.65
C ILE A 23 -6.04 -3.54 -3.44
N THR A 24 -6.05 -2.53 -4.29
CA THR A 24 -7.23 -2.17 -5.10
C THR A 24 -7.65 -3.33 -6.01
N ASP A 25 -6.69 -3.95 -6.70
CA ASP A 25 -6.96 -5.02 -7.64
C ASP A 25 -7.49 -6.28 -6.94
N VAL A 26 -6.91 -6.64 -5.80
CA VAL A 26 -7.38 -7.81 -5.05
C VAL A 26 -8.81 -7.57 -4.53
N ILE A 27 -9.08 -6.40 -3.98
CA ILE A 27 -10.42 -6.07 -3.47
C ILE A 27 -11.44 -6.04 -4.60
N ALA A 28 -11.04 -5.57 -5.79
CA ALA A 28 -11.92 -5.53 -6.97
C ALA A 28 -12.14 -6.91 -7.60
N GLY A 29 -11.44 -7.95 -7.13
CA GLY A 29 -11.57 -9.29 -7.68
C GLY A 29 -10.71 -9.56 -8.90
N ASN A 30 -9.74 -8.70 -9.18
CA ASN A 30 -8.78 -8.89 -10.27
C ASN A 30 -7.65 -9.77 -9.76
N ALA A 31 -7.65 -11.03 -10.07
CA ALA A 31 -6.88 -12.11 -9.44
C ALA A 31 -5.34 -11.94 -9.49
N MET A 32 -4.82 -10.90 -8.89
CA MET A 32 -3.37 -10.62 -8.87
C MET A 32 -2.62 -11.48 -7.84
N ALA A 33 -3.31 -11.98 -6.82
CA ALA A 33 -2.69 -12.66 -5.68
C ALA A 33 -2.97 -14.17 -5.64
N GLY A 34 -3.67 -14.70 -6.65
CA GLY A 34 -4.02 -16.11 -6.71
C GLY A 34 -5.46 -16.37 -6.31
N ASP A 35 -5.85 -17.65 -6.37
CA ASP A 35 -7.24 -18.06 -6.21
C ASP A 35 -7.63 -18.34 -4.77
N LEU A 36 -6.66 -18.60 -3.90
CA LEU A 36 -6.96 -18.95 -2.51
C LEU A 36 -7.24 -17.68 -1.69
N ALA A 37 -8.28 -17.76 -0.85
CA ALA A 37 -8.62 -16.65 0.04
C ALA A 37 -7.45 -16.27 0.94
N ALA A 38 -6.69 -17.24 1.44
CA ALA A 38 -5.52 -16.99 2.28
C ALA A 38 -4.45 -16.18 1.54
N ASP A 39 -4.22 -16.47 0.26
CA ASP A 39 -3.25 -15.75 -0.55
C ASP A 39 -3.70 -14.31 -0.80
N ARG A 40 -4.96 -14.11 -1.12
CA ARG A 40 -5.53 -12.77 -1.32
C ARG A 40 -5.47 -11.96 -0.03
N GLN A 41 -5.85 -12.55 1.08
CA GLN A 41 -5.79 -11.89 2.38
C GLN A 41 -4.36 -11.50 2.74
N GLY A 42 -3.41 -12.42 2.56
CA GLY A 42 -2.00 -12.17 2.83
C GLY A 42 -1.43 -11.05 1.98
N CYS A 43 -1.81 -11.00 0.70
CA CYS A 43 -1.36 -9.93 -0.20
C CYS A 43 -1.86 -8.56 0.30
N VAL A 44 -3.15 -8.46 0.62
CA VAL A 44 -3.73 -7.20 1.11
C VAL A 44 -3.10 -6.81 2.45
N ASP A 45 -2.95 -7.75 3.36
CA ASP A 45 -2.39 -7.47 4.69
C ASP A 45 -0.95 -6.96 4.61
N ARG A 46 -0.10 -7.62 3.81
CA ARG A 46 1.31 -7.21 3.66
C ARG A 46 1.42 -5.83 3.02
N ASN A 47 0.63 -5.56 2.00
CA ASN A 47 0.68 -4.28 1.31
C ASN A 47 0.08 -3.16 2.16
N THR A 48 -0.96 -3.44 2.92
CA THR A 48 -1.52 -2.48 3.88
C THR A 48 -0.49 -2.12 4.95
N GLN A 49 0.20 -3.12 5.51
CA GLN A 49 1.26 -2.88 6.49
C GLN A 49 2.40 -2.05 5.89
N HIS A 50 2.80 -2.34 4.65
CA HIS A 50 3.82 -1.55 3.96
C HIS A 50 3.41 -0.08 3.86
N LEU A 51 2.16 0.18 3.47
CA LEU A 51 1.65 1.55 3.37
C LEU A 51 1.63 2.25 4.73
N GLU A 52 1.25 1.56 5.79
CA GLU A 52 1.25 2.12 7.13
C GLU A 52 2.66 2.53 7.56
N LEU A 53 3.63 1.66 7.34
CA LEU A 53 5.04 1.94 7.66
C LEU A 53 5.57 3.12 6.85
N MET A 54 5.26 3.18 5.57
CA MET A 54 5.70 4.26 4.69
C MET A 54 5.04 5.59 5.06
N LYS A 55 3.75 5.58 5.31
CA LYS A 55 3.01 6.79 5.70
C LYS A 55 3.52 7.37 7.02
N ALA A 56 3.99 6.53 7.92
CA ALA A 56 4.52 6.97 9.22
C ALA A 56 5.80 7.78 9.11
N LYS A 57 6.50 7.74 7.97
CA LYS A 57 7.71 8.54 7.77
C LYS A 57 7.34 10.02 7.66
N SER A 58 8.18 10.90 8.21
CA SER A 58 7.86 12.31 8.37
C SER A 58 8.39 13.20 7.23
N ASP A 59 9.13 12.65 6.29
CA ASP A 59 9.84 13.42 5.27
C ASP A 59 9.18 13.44 3.89
N TRP A 60 7.86 13.23 3.84
CA TRP A 60 7.09 13.28 2.58
C TRP A 60 6.88 14.70 2.06
N GLY A 61 7.06 15.70 2.90
CA GLY A 61 6.89 17.09 2.50
C GLY A 61 5.44 17.40 2.15
N SER A 62 5.24 17.97 0.96
CA SER A 62 3.91 18.36 0.49
C SER A 62 3.19 17.26 -0.31
N GLU A 63 3.77 16.05 -0.38
CA GLU A 63 3.14 14.96 -1.11
C GLU A 63 1.82 14.55 -0.47
N SER A 64 0.80 14.34 -1.31
CA SER A 64 -0.51 13.94 -0.83
C SER A 64 -0.51 12.49 -0.38
N MET A 65 -1.01 12.24 0.82
CA MET A 65 -1.19 10.88 1.35
C MET A 65 -2.63 10.40 1.27
N THR A 66 -3.50 11.10 0.54
CA THR A 66 -4.91 10.75 0.44
C THR A 66 -5.13 9.35 -0.14
N ALA A 67 -4.49 9.05 -1.26
CA ALA A 67 -4.62 7.72 -1.89
C ALA A 67 -4.07 6.63 -0.98
N THR A 68 -2.95 6.88 -0.30
CA THR A 68 -2.36 5.95 0.66
C THR A 68 -3.31 5.69 1.83
N THR A 69 -3.87 6.75 2.40
CA THR A 69 -4.82 6.64 3.51
C THR A 69 -6.06 5.85 3.12
N ASN A 70 -6.60 6.11 1.93
CA ASN A 70 -7.76 5.40 1.41
C ASN A 70 -7.47 3.92 1.22
N ALA A 71 -6.30 3.58 0.69
CA ALA A 71 -5.89 2.20 0.48
C ALA A 71 -5.69 1.46 1.80
N ILE A 72 -5.11 2.12 2.80
CA ILE A 72 -4.94 1.54 4.15
C ILE A 72 -6.32 1.23 4.76
N THR A 73 -7.25 2.16 4.66
CA THR A 73 -8.61 1.96 5.17
C THR A 73 -9.29 0.79 4.47
N ALA A 74 -9.18 0.72 3.15
CA ALA A 74 -9.76 -0.38 2.37
C ALA A 74 -9.11 -1.72 2.73
N GLY A 75 -7.78 -1.75 2.87
CA GLY A 75 -7.04 -2.96 3.24
C GLY A 75 -7.41 -3.46 4.63
N ASN A 76 -7.53 -2.56 5.59
CA ASN A 76 -7.90 -2.92 6.95
C ASN A 76 -9.34 -3.44 7.05
N GLY A 77 -10.22 -3.02 6.14
CA GLY A 77 -11.60 -3.50 6.09
C GLY A 77 -11.80 -4.76 5.25
N TYR A 78 -10.78 -5.24 4.56
CA TYR A 78 -10.90 -6.37 3.65
C TYR A 78 -10.84 -7.70 4.40
N THR A 79 -11.81 -8.58 4.08
CA THR A 79 -11.79 -9.98 4.52
C THR A 79 -12.04 -10.84 3.28
N ALA A 80 -11.08 -11.69 2.95
CA ALA A 80 -11.19 -12.58 1.80
C ALA A 80 -12.20 -13.69 2.06
N SER A 81 -12.94 -14.05 1.05
CA SER A 81 -13.95 -15.12 1.13
C SER A 81 -13.67 -16.23 0.13
#